data_0e4284e49003cb818669f2676968e829
#
_entry.id   0e4284e49003cb818669f2676968e829
#
_cell.length_a   1.000
_cell.length_b   1.000
_cell.length_c   1.000
_cell.angle_alpha   90.00
_cell.angle_beta   90.00
_cell.angle_gamma   90.00
#
_symmetry.space_group_name_H-M   'P 1'
#
loop_
_entity.id
_entity.type
_entity.pdbx_description
1 polymer ?
#
loop_
_entity_poly.entity_id
_entity_poly.type
_entity_poly.pdbx_seq_one_letter_code
_entity_poly.pdbx_strand_id
1 'polypeptide(L)'
;RPELHGFDTVAYYSWLRSAVIRGTLDVTETFAHYGYLGERGFAPTGYRLNEWPVGPAILWLPFFLTGHLMALVANVLGLAIPADGFSPPYLALTALGSSLYGLGGLILLRRLMLTVAGPDSAFWAVLGIWLASPLVFYMSAHPFMAHAPDFFLNTLFLWLWVRARGSAWRPRLGLGLVGGLAASVRYQNATLLLWPALEDLTRVRQGLRHSLVPLGVLAIGTVFGFLPQLVVWRVVFGDWLVPNPYGVTGAGSFDLRSPHLLGVLFSTDRGLLPWMPLSALGLWGLAGPLLRHPALARIVGAQFLAQVYIVGSWSSWSGGAAFGPRLLVGLLPGLGLGLAALYEGWIRRGRTAAVACCTLAFVAWNLILLARYGLGDVPHAGPISPEHFWLGQLAFLVQLPGRLGILVDGLLRRGP
;
A
#
# COMPACT_ATOMS: atom_id res chain seq x y z
N ARG A 1 -18.13 -12.68 5.60
CA ARG A 1 -17.16 -12.67 6.70
C ARG A 1 -15.82 -12.26 6.13
N PRO A 2 -14.98 -11.43 6.79
CA PRO A 2 -13.62 -11.20 6.36
C PRO A 2 -12.83 -12.51 6.50
N GLU A 3 -12.27 -12.97 5.40
CA GLU A 3 -11.46 -14.19 5.33
C GLU A 3 -10.10 -13.85 4.71
N LEU A 4 -9.07 -14.64 5.06
CA LEU A 4 -7.75 -14.51 4.47
C LEU A 4 -7.73 -15.26 3.13
N HIS A 5 -7.69 -14.53 2.04
CA HIS A 5 -7.63 -15.08 0.70
C HIS A 5 -6.25 -14.85 0.08
N GLY A 6 -5.63 -15.93 -0.37
CA GLY A 6 -4.31 -15.91 -1.00
C GLY A 6 -3.16 -15.93 0.00
N PHE A 7 -2.03 -16.44 -0.46
CA PHE A 7 -0.85 -16.67 0.38
C PHE A 7 -0.30 -15.40 1.03
N ASP A 8 -0.25 -14.28 0.28
CA ASP A 8 0.28 -13.01 0.80
C ASP A 8 -0.44 -12.56 2.09
N THR A 9 -1.78 -12.65 2.12
CA THR A 9 -2.57 -12.21 3.28
C THR A 9 -2.33 -13.08 4.50
N VAL A 10 -2.22 -14.39 4.28
CA VAL A 10 -1.90 -15.35 5.33
C VAL A 10 -0.48 -15.12 5.85
N ALA A 11 0.47 -14.85 4.97
CA ALA A 11 1.86 -14.61 5.33
C ALA A 11 2.03 -13.33 6.18
N TYR A 12 1.35 -12.23 5.83
CA TYR A 12 1.34 -11.02 6.68
C TYR A 12 0.67 -11.27 8.03
N TYR A 13 -0.49 -11.91 8.03
CA TYR A 13 -1.26 -12.16 9.24
C TYR A 13 -0.58 -13.14 10.19
N SER A 14 0.17 -14.11 9.66
CA SER A 14 0.84 -15.14 10.43
C SER A 14 1.83 -14.57 11.46
N TRP A 15 2.55 -13.49 11.12
CA TRP A 15 3.42 -12.82 12.08
C TRP A 15 2.68 -12.34 13.32
N LEU A 16 1.53 -11.72 13.09
CA LEU A 16 0.69 -11.15 14.16
C LEU A 16 0.15 -12.25 15.07
N ARG A 17 -0.46 -13.28 14.49
CA ARG A 17 -1.02 -14.40 15.25
C ARG A 17 0.06 -15.18 16.00
N SER A 18 1.14 -15.53 15.34
CA SER A 18 2.20 -16.33 15.96
C SER A 18 2.84 -15.58 17.14
N ALA A 19 3.12 -14.28 16.98
CA ALA A 19 3.70 -13.47 18.04
C ALA A 19 2.75 -13.33 19.25
N VAL A 20 1.46 -13.05 19.03
CA VAL A 20 0.50 -12.76 20.12
C VAL A 20 -0.06 -14.04 20.76
N ILE A 21 -0.47 -15.01 19.96
CA ILE A 21 -1.15 -16.21 20.47
C ILE A 21 -0.16 -17.30 20.90
N ARG A 22 0.97 -17.44 20.18
CA ARG A 22 1.95 -18.50 20.40
C ARG A 22 3.23 -18.04 21.09
N GLY A 23 3.47 -16.73 21.19
CA GLY A 23 4.72 -16.17 21.73
C GLY A 23 5.96 -16.53 20.91
N THR A 24 5.81 -16.80 19.61
CA THR A 24 6.89 -17.23 18.71
C THR A 24 6.79 -16.52 17.36
N LEU A 25 7.86 -16.58 16.58
CA LEU A 25 7.89 -16.16 15.17
C LEU A 25 7.73 -17.34 14.19
N ASP A 26 7.40 -18.55 14.68
CA ASP A 26 7.09 -19.69 13.81
C ASP A 26 5.67 -19.56 13.25
N VAL A 27 5.57 -19.46 11.94
CA VAL A 27 4.32 -19.29 11.21
C VAL A 27 3.69 -20.60 10.73
N THR A 28 4.28 -21.75 11.07
CA THR A 28 3.88 -23.09 10.58
C THR A 28 2.42 -23.39 10.86
N GLU A 29 1.92 -23.10 12.06
CA GLU A 29 0.53 -23.40 12.44
C GLU A 29 -0.47 -22.56 11.62
N THR A 30 -0.15 -21.27 11.37
CA THR A 30 -1.02 -20.41 10.57
C THR A 30 -1.02 -20.88 9.10
N PHE A 31 0.13 -21.26 8.55
CA PHE A 31 0.22 -21.80 7.20
C PHE A 31 -0.53 -23.14 7.09
N ALA A 32 -0.44 -24.01 8.12
CA ALA A 32 -1.20 -25.27 8.17
C ALA A 32 -2.72 -25.02 8.16
N HIS A 33 -3.19 -24.08 8.98
CA HIS A 33 -4.61 -23.74 9.09
C HIS A 33 -5.24 -23.32 7.75
N TYR A 34 -4.48 -22.58 6.92
CA TYR A 34 -4.94 -22.11 5.62
C TYR A 34 -4.48 -22.98 4.43
N GLY A 35 -3.83 -24.12 4.67
CA GLY A 35 -3.42 -25.06 3.62
C GLY A 35 -2.16 -24.68 2.85
N TYR A 36 -1.31 -23.80 3.39
CA TYR A 36 -0.11 -23.28 2.73
C TYR A 36 1.21 -23.91 3.21
N LEU A 37 1.19 -25.07 3.83
CA LEU A 37 2.42 -25.74 4.30
C LEU A 37 3.44 -26.04 3.19
N GLY A 38 2.96 -26.32 1.98
CA GLY A 38 3.82 -26.64 0.82
C GLY A 38 4.48 -25.42 0.17
N GLU A 39 4.04 -24.20 0.49
CA GLU A 39 4.47 -22.98 -0.21
C GLU A 39 5.91 -22.56 0.14
N ARG A 40 6.37 -22.86 1.35
CA ARG A 40 7.71 -22.46 1.83
C ARG A 40 8.35 -23.56 2.64
N GLY A 41 9.67 -23.69 2.46
CA GLY A 41 10.53 -24.54 3.28
C GLY A 41 10.86 -23.96 4.65
N PHE A 42 11.91 -24.50 5.26
CA PHE A 42 12.45 -24.05 6.54
C PHE A 42 13.80 -23.34 6.32
N ALA A 43 14.06 -22.32 7.13
CA ALA A 43 15.35 -21.70 7.25
C ALA A 43 16.33 -22.64 8.01
N PRO A 44 17.67 -22.43 7.90
CA PRO A 44 18.64 -23.15 8.71
C PRO A 44 18.44 -23.02 10.22
N THR A 45 17.74 -22.00 10.66
CA THR A 45 17.34 -21.77 12.07
C THR A 45 16.22 -22.69 12.56
N GLY A 46 15.59 -23.48 11.68
CA GLY A 46 14.45 -24.34 11.98
C GLY A 46 13.09 -23.65 11.89
N TYR A 47 13.03 -22.33 11.70
CA TYR A 47 11.80 -21.59 11.46
C TYR A 47 11.31 -21.77 10.03
N ARG A 48 9.99 -21.77 9.83
CA ARG A 48 9.42 -21.72 8.48
C ARG A 48 9.70 -20.39 7.83
N LEU A 49 10.14 -20.43 6.57
CA LEU A 49 10.42 -19.22 5.78
C LEU A 49 9.16 -18.43 5.52
N ASN A 50 9.26 -17.13 5.72
CA ASN A 50 8.24 -16.15 5.37
C ASN A 50 8.95 -14.83 5.00
N GLU A 51 8.94 -14.50 3.72
CA GLU A 51 9.61 -13.33 3.15
C GLU A 51 8.81 -12.03 3.30
N TRP A 52 7.52 -12.11 3.65
CA TRP A 52 6.69 -10.92 3.80
C TRP A 52 7.11 -10.09 5.02
N PRO A 53 7.18 -8.76 4.85
CA PRO A 53 7.62 -7.88 5.93
C PRO A 53 6.64 -7.87 7.11
N VAL A 54 7.18 -7.64 8.32
CA VAL A 54 6.43 -7.67 9.58
C VAL A 54 5.62 -6.39 9.86
N GLY A 55 5.89 -5.31 9.15
CA GLY A 55 5.29 -3.99 9.40
C GLY A 55 3.76 -3.97 9.43
N PRO A 56 3.04 -4.65 8.52
CA PRO A 56 1.59 -4.75 8.59
C PRO A 56 1.10 -5.36 9.90
N ALA A 57 1.76 -6.42 10.39
CA ALA A 57 1.42 -7.04 11.67
C ALA A 57 1.56 -6.07 12.85
N ILE A 58 2.60 -5.22 12.84
CA ILE A 58 2.79 -4.18 13.87
C ILE A 58 1.64 -3.18 13.86
N LEU A 59 1.24 -2.70 12.69
CA LEU A 59 0.14 -1.74 12.55
C LEU A 59 -1.21 -2.38 12.91
N TRP A 60 -1.42 -3.63 12.61
CA TRP A 60 -2.65 -4.35 12.96
C TRP A 60 -2.72 -4.79 14.44
N LEU A 61 -1.58 -4.80 15.15
CA LEU A 61 -1.50 -5.29 16.53
C LEU A 61 -2.57 -4.70 17.48
N PRO A 62 -2.84 -3.38 17.52
CA PRO A 62 -3.87 -2.82 18.41
C PRO A 62 -5.26 -3.40 18.14
N PHE A 63 -5.60 -3.60 16.88
CA PHE A 63 -6.89 -4.12 16.44
C PHE A 63 -7.01 -5.62 16.75
N PHE A 64 -5.95 -6.37 16.53
CA PHE A 64 -5.88 -7.78 16.87
C PHE A 64 -6.01 -8.02 18.37
N LEU A 65 -5.31 -7.23 19.19
CA LEU A 65 -5.41 -7.28 20.67
C LEU A 65 -6.81 -6.94 21.15
N THR A 66 -7.48 -5.98 20.52
CA THR A 66 -8.90 -5.69 20.79
C THR A 66 -9.78 -6.90 20.46
N GLY A 67 -9.53 -7.58 19.33
CA GLY A 67 -10.21 -8.84 18.97
C GLY A 67 -9.94 -9.97 19.97
N HIS A 68 -8.71 -10.06 20.47
CA HIS A 68 -8.34 -11.02 21.50
C HIS A 68 -9.09 -10.76 22.80
N LEU A 69 -9.10 -9.50 23.25
CA LEU A 69 -9.86 -9.10 24.44
C LEU A 69 -11.36 -9.41 24.28
N MET A 70 -11.94 -9.13 23.11
CA MET A 70 -13.35 -9.44 22.84
C MET A 70 -13.62 -10.95 22.92
N ALA A 71 -12.75 -11.81 22.36
CA ALA A 71 -12.88 -13.26 22.46
C ALA A 71 -12.80 -13.75 23.91
N LEU A 72 -11.87 -13.20 24.70
CA LEU A 72 -11.73 -13.53 26.13
C LEU A 72 -12.98 -13.13 26.92
N VAL A 73 -13.48 -11.89 26.75
CA VAL A 73 -14.69 -11.40 27.39
C VAL A 73 -15.92 -12.23 27.01
N ALA A 74 -16.05 -12.57 25.73
CA ALA A 74 -17.14 -13.40 25.23
C ALA A 74 -17.15 -14.78 25.92
N ASN A 75 -15.97 -15.40 26.11
CA ASN A 75 -15.85 -16.67 26.81
C ASN A 75 -16.24 -16.57 28.29
N VAL A 76 -15.88 -15.48 28.97
CA VAL A 76 -16.32 -15.22 30.36
C VAL A 76 -17.86 -15.11 30.44
N LEU A 77 -18.49 -14.57 29.40
CA LEU A 77 -19.95 -14.45 29.27
C LEU A 77 -20.64 -15.71 28.79
N GLY A 78 -19.92 -16.81 28.62
CA GLY A 78 -20.47 -18.10 28.19
C GLY A 78 -20.66 -18.25 26.66
N LEU A 79 -20.15 -17.30 25.88
CA LEU A 79 -20.11 -17.38 24.41
C LEU A 79 -18.84 -18.10 24.01
N ALA A 80 -18.92 -19.34 23.53
CA ALA A 80 -17.76 -20.18 23.17
C ALA A 80 -17.04 -19.66 21.90
N ILE A 81 -16.35 -18.52 21.99
CA ILE A 81 -15.55 -17.93 20.91
C ILE A 81 -14.08 -18.33 21.11
N PRO A 82 -13.46 -19.11 20.21
CA PRO A 82 -12.07 -19.50 20.34
C PRO A 82 -11.12 -18.29 20.42
N ALA A 83 -10.25 -18.27 21.45
CA ALA A 83 -9.20 -17.25 21.60
C ALA A 83 -7.92 -17.68 20.86
N ASP A 84 -8.06 -18.08 19.60
CA ASP A 84 -7.06 -18.77 18.78
C ASP A 84 -6.39 -17.89 17.70
N GLY A 85 -6.89 -16.66 17.53
CA GLY A 85 -6.45 -15.74 16.47
C GLY A 85 -7.09 -15.98 15.10
N PHE A 86 -7.98 -16.99 14.95
CA PHE A 86 -8.67 -17.29 13.70
C PHE A 86 -10.16 -16.93 13.75
N SER A 87 -10.71 -16.78 14.94
CA SER A 87 -12.13 -16.49 15.12
C SER A 87 -12.54 -15.08 14.62
N PRO A 88 -13.84 -14.87 14.30
CA PRO A 88 -14.31 -13.66 13.64
C PRO A 88 -13.91 -12.32 14.29
N PRO A 89 -13.86 -12.14 15.61
CA PRO A 89 -13.43 -10.87 16.23
C PRO A 89 -12.02 -10.44 15.80
N TYR A 90 -11.08 -11.38 15.70
CA TYR A 90 -9.72 -11.06 15.28
C TYR A 90 -9.68 -10.60 13.82
N LEU A 91 -10.31 -11.36 12.93
CA LEU A 91 -10.30 -11.07 11.51
C LEU A 91 -11.04 -9.76 11.21
N ALA A 92 -12.24 -9.57 11.81
CA ALA A 92 -13.05 -8.38 11.57
C ALA A 92 -12.33 -7.10 12.02
N LEU A 93 -11.76 -7.10 13.22
CA LEU A 93 -11.08 -5.92 13.76
C LEU A 93 -9.75 -5.64 13.05
N THR A 94 -8.98 -6.69 12.70
CA THR A 94 -7.75 -6.50 11.90
C THR A 94 -8.07 -5.91 10.52
N ALA A 95 -9.10 -6.41 9.85
CA ALA A 95 -9.58 -5.86 8.57
C ALA A 95 -10.03 -4.40 8.71
N LEU A 96 -10.79 -4.08 9.77
CA LEU A 96 -11.20 -2.71 10.10
C LEU A 96 -9.97 -1.81 10.31
N GLY A 97 -8.93 -2.31 10.98
CA GLY A 97 -7.68 -1.60 11.18
C GLY A 97 -7.03 -1.14 9.86
N SER A 98 -6.96 -2.02 8.87
CA SER A 98 -6.47 -1.65 7.53
C SER A 98 -7.31 -0.54 6.89
N SER A 99 -8.63 -0.66 6.95
CA SER A 99 -9.55 0.34 6.41
C SER A 99 -9.38 1.69 7.09
N LEU A 100 -9.21 1.70 8.42
CA LEU A 100 -8.97 2.91 9.21
C LEU A 100 -7.61 3.55 8.92
N TYR A 101 -6.55 2.75 8.68
CA TYR A 101 -5.28 3.30 8.20
C TYR A 101 -5.44 3.94 6.82
N GLY A 102 -6.12 3.30 5.88
CA GLY A 102 -6.42 3.90 4.58
C GLY A 102 -7.17 5.23 4.71
N LEU A 103 -8.21 5.29 5.55
CA LEU A 103 -8.97 6.51 5.83
C LEU A 103 -8.10 7.60 6.47
N GLY A 104 -7.27 7.23 7.46
CA GLY A 104 -6.29 8.12 8.07
C GLY A 104 -5.32 8.70 7.04
N GLY A 105 -4.86 7.87 6.11
CA GLY A 105 -4.04 8.28 4.98
C GLY A 105 -4.74 9.29 4.06
N LEU A 106 -6.02 9.08 3.74
CA LEU A 106 -6.82 10.02 2.93
C LEU A 106 -7.02 11.38 3.63
N ILE A 107 -7.27 11.36 4.94
CA ILE A 107 -7.39 12.59 5.75
C ILE A 107 -6.07 13.37 5.76
N LEU A 108 -4.95 12.67 5.98
CA LEU A 108 -3.61 13.29 5.94
C LEU A 108 -3.27 13.80 4.54
N LEU A 109 -3.61 13.04 3.50
CA LEU A 109 -3.39 13.44 2.12
C LEU A 109 -4.15 14.71 1.79
N ARG A 110 -5.42 14.81 2.19
CA ARG A 110 -6.20 16.05 2.03
C ARG A 110 -5.51 17.24 2.71
N ARG A 111 -5.04 17.06 3.96
CA ARG A 111 -4.30 18.12 4.68
C ARG A 111 -3.01 18.51 3.95
N LEU A 112 -2.32 17.55 3.38
CA LEU A 112 -1.12 17.79 2.58
C LEU A 112 -1.44 18.53 1.27
N MET A 113 -2.50 18.15 0.57
CA MET A 113 -2.96 18.80 -0.65
C MET A 113 -3.35 20.27 -0.43
N LEU A 114 -3.91 20.60 0.74
CA LEU A 114 -4.25 21.98 1.11
C LEU A 114 -3.02 22.92 1.22
N THR A 115 -1.81 22.37 1.21
CA THR A 115 -0.58 23.20 1.12
C THR A 115 -0.25 23.67 -0.30
N VAL A 116 -0.88 23.07 -1.32
CA VAL A 116 -0.61 23.34 -2.74
C VAL A 116 -1.85 23.72 -3.54
N ALA A 117 -3.05 23.49 -3.01
CA ALA A 117 -4.33 23.67 -3.70
C ALA A 117 -5.45 24.09 -2.74
N GLY A 118 -6.53 24.65 -3.27
CA GLY A 118 -7.72 25.00 -2.49
C GLY A 118 -8.58 23.79 -2.07
N PRO A 119 -9.61 24.03 -1.22
CA PRO A 119 -10.43 22.96 -0.65
C PRO A 119 -11.13 22.07 -1.67
N ASP A 120 -11.68 22.67 -2.74
CA ASP A 120 -12.41 21.95 -3.78
C ASP A 120 -11.47 21.07 -4.60
N SER A 121 -10.30 21.58 -4.96
CA SER A 121 -9.27 20.84 -5.68
C SER A 121 -8.77 19.66 -4.85
N ALA A 122 -8.53 19.87 -3.55
CA ALA A 122 -8.13 18.83 -2.61
C ALA A 122 -9.23 17.77 -2.42
N PHE A 123 -10.51 18.18 -2.40
CA PHE A 123 -11.63 17.24 -2.28
C PHE A 123 -11.71 16.30 -3.48
N TRP A 124 -11.75 16.86 -4.70
CA TRP A 124 -11.84 16.05 -5.91
C TRP A 124 -10.62 15.17 -6.13
N ALA A 125 -9.43 15.67 -5.80
CA ALA A 125 -8.20 14.90 -5.91
C ALA A 125 -8.17 13.72 -4.92
N VAL A 126 -8.58 13.92 -3.65
CA VAL A 126 -8.67 12.84 -2.65
C VAL A 126 -9.72 11.81 -3.06
N LEU A 127 -10.89 12.25 -3.53
CA LEU A 127 -11.94 11.36 -4.03
C LEU A 127 -11.43 10.49 -5.19
N GLY A 128 -10.71 11.09 -6.14
CA GLY A 128 -10.06 10.38 -7.24
C GLY A 128 -9.03 9.37 -6.76
N ILE A 129 -8.12 9.77 -5.87
CA ILE A 129 -7.12 8.87 -5.29
C ILE A 129 -7.77 7.70 -4.55
N TRP A 130 -8.85 7.92 -3.83
CA TRP A 130 -9.55 6.86 -3.12
C TRP A 130 -10.28 5.91 -4.07
N LEU A 131 -11.19 6.44 -4.90
CA LEU A 131 -12.16 5.64 -5.65
C LEU A 131 -11.73 5.29 -7.08
N ALA A 132 -10.81 6.07 -7.69
CA ALA A 132 -10.29 5.81 -9.03
C ALA A 132 -8.90 5.14 -9.00
N SER A 133 -8.57 4.45 -7.91
CA SER A 133 -7.31 3.69 -7.75
C SER A 133 -7.55 2.32 -7.09
N PRO A 134 -6.56 1.43 -7.07
CA PRO A 134 -6.65 0.16 -6.36
C PRO A 134 -6.86 0.31 -4.84
N LEU A 135 -6.66 1.49 -4.26
CA LEU A 135 -6.74 1.71 -2.82
C LEU A 135 -8.09 1.29 -2.24
N VAL A 136 -9.21 1.59 -2.92
CA VAL A 136 -10.55 1.20 -2.47
C VAL A 136 -10.68 -0.32 -2.32
N PHE A 137 -10.11 -1.11 -3.24
CA PHE A 137 -10.10 -2.57 -3.17
C PHE A 137 -9.34 -3.07 -1.93
N TYR A 138 -8.15 -2.51 -1.68
CA TYR A 138 -7.31 -2.92 -0.54
C TYR A 138 -7.77 -2.35 0.80
N MET A 139 -8.66 -1.38 0.81
CA MET A 139 -9.33 -0.91 2.01
C MET A 139 -10.61 -1.72 2.35
N SER A 140 -11.25 -2.36 1.37
CA SER A 140 -12.57 -2.95 1.54
C SER A 140 -12.60 -4.46 1.26
N ALA A 141 -12.28 -4.88 0.04
CA ALA A 141 -12.40 -6.27 -0.40
C ALA A 141 -11.19 -7.14 0.02
N HIS A 142 -9.99 -6.54 0.14
CA HIS A 142 -8.76 -7.28 0.44
C HIS A 142 -7.92 -6.61 1.55
N PRO A 143 -8.49 -6.34 2.75
CA PRO A 143 -7.88 -5.51 3.79
C PRO A 143 -6.67 -6.15 4.48
N PHE A 144 -6.45 -7.45 4.34
CA PHE A 144 -5.28 -8.16 4.90
C PHE A 144 -4.01 -8.02 4.05
N MET A 145 -4.03 -7.17 3.03
CA MET A 145 -2.85 -6.79 2.27
C MET A 145 -2.18 -5.55 2.87
N ALA A 146 -0.88 -5.43 2.67
CA ALA A 146 -0.08 -4.32 3.21
C ALA A 146 -0.40 -2.93 2.62
N HIS A 147 -1.27 -2.85 1.59
CA HIS A 147 -1.39 -1.66 0.72
C HIS A 147 -2.07 -0.46 1.40
N ALA A 148 -3.10 -0.65 2.22
CA ALA A 148 -3.72 0.45 2.95
C ALA A 148 -2.80 1.01 4.05
N PRO A 149 -2.13 0.18 4.88
CA PRO A 149 -1.03 0.59 5.75
C PRO A 149 0.13 1.29 5.01
N ASP A 150 0.52 0.78 3.85
CA ASP A 150 1.55 1.36 2.98
C ASP A 150 1.19 2.79 2.53
N PHE A 151 -0.01 2.98 1.99
CA PHE A 151 -0.53 4.29 1.61
C PHE A 151 -0.52 5.28 2.80
N PHE A 152 -0.99 4.83 3.96
CA PHE A 152 -1.00 5.65 5.18
C PHE A 152 0.41 6.12 5.55
N LEU A 153 1.38 5.20 5.64
CA LEU A 153 2.74 5.54 6.06
C LEU A 153 3.46 6.42 5.05
N ASN A 154 3.29 6.18 3.74
CA ASN A 154 3.83 7.07 2.72
C ASN A 154 3.25 8.49 2.83
N THR A 155 1.95 8.61 3.09
CA THR A 155 1.30 9.91 3.29
C THR A 155 1.78 10.58 4.57
N LEU A 156 1.87 9.83 5.67
CA LEU A 156 2.36 10.33 6.95
C LEU A 156 3.81 10.79 6.85
N PHE A 157 4.65 10.05 6.13
CA PHE A 157 6.04 10.41 5.89
C PHE A 157 6.16 11.75 5.16
N LEU A 158 5.43 11.94 4.07
CA LEU A 158 5.42 13.20 3.32
C LEU A 158 4.90 14.37 4.18
N TRP A 159 3.86 14.13 4.97
CA TRP A 159 3.29 15.13 5.87
C TRP A 159 4.28 15.56 6.95
N LEU A 160 4.99 14.60 7.57
CA LEU A 160 6.04 14.86 8.54
C LEU A 160 7.23 15.55 7.90
N TRP A 161 7.64 15.14 6.69
CA TRP A 161 8.74 15.76 5.99
C TRP A 161 8.50 17.25 5.71
N VAL A 162 7.28 17.60 5.25
CA VAL A 162 6.91 19.03 5.05
C VAL A 162 7.05 19.81 6.35
N ARG A 163 6.66 19.23 7.47
CA ARG A 163 6.74 19.87 8.80
C ARG A 163 8.14 19.86 9.42
N ALA A 164 8.93 18.85 9.10
CA ALA A 164 10.29 18.71 9.64
C ALA A 164 11.32 19.62 8.98
N ARG A 165 10.96 20.32 7.88
CA ARG A 165 11.88 21.17 7.14
C ARG A 165 12.35 22.37 8.00
N GLY A 166 13.65 22.47 8.15
CA GLY A 166 14.28 23.55 8.94
C GLY A 166 14.15 23.40 10.47
N SER A 167 13.65 22.28 10.98
CA SER A 167 13.35 22.10 12.38
C SER A 167 14.38 21.28 13.16
N ALA A 168 14.23 21.29 14.51
CA ALA A 168 15.02 20.59 15.49
C ALA A 168 15.07 19.05 15.26
N TRP A 169 15.90 18.36 16.03
CA TRP A 169 16.15 16.92 15.93
C TRP A 169 14.89 16.02 16.10
N ARG A 170 13.89 16.44 16.93
CA ARG A 170 12.66 15.64 17.18
C ARG A 170 11.86 15.29 15.93
N PRO A 171 11.51 16.26 15.04
CA PRO A 171 10.84 15.92 13.78
C PRO A 171 11.68 15.04 12.86
N ARG A 172 13.01 15.15 12.88
CA ARG A 172 13.90 14.26 12.10
C ARG A 172 13.88 12.83 12.62
N LEU A 173 13.87 12.65 13.94
CA LEU A 173 13.72 11.34 14.57
C LEU A 173 12.38 10.69 14.17
N GLY A 174 11.28 11.45 14.28
CA GLY A 174 9.95 10.99 13.89
C GLY A 174 9.88 10.60 12.39
N LEU A 175 10.54 11.39 11.52
CA LEU A 175 10.62 11.09 10.09
C LEU A 175 11.37 9.77 9.85
N GLY A 176 12.51 9.56 10.54
CA GLY A 176 13.25 8.31 10.48
C GLY A 176 12.43 7.11 10.97
N LEU A 177 11.76 7.25 12.13
CA LEU A 177 10.88 6.21 12.69
C LEU A 177 9.80 5.78 11.69
N VAL A 178 9.08 6.75 11.11
CA VAL A 178 8.02 6.48 10.13
C VAL A 178 8.61 5.90 8.83
N GLY A 179 9.76 6.38 8.37
CA GLY A 179 10.45 5.84 7.20
C GLY A 179 10.92 4.41 7.40
N GLY A 180 11.48 4.07 8.58
CA GLY A 180 11.86 2.72 8.95
C GLY A 180 10.66 1.78 9.06
N LEU A 181 9.57 2.23 9.69
CA LEU A 181 8.32 1.48 9.76
C LEU A 181 7.70 1.29 8.38
N ALA A 182 7.74 2.30 7.50
CA ALA A 182 7.27 2.19 6.12
C ALA A 182 8.08 1.15 5.33
N ALA A 183 9.41 1.11 5.53
CA ALA A 183 10.27 0.09 4.94
C ALA A 183 9.96 -1.32 5.49
N SER A 184 9.54 -1.45 6.77
CA SER A 184 9.09 -2.73 7.35
C SER A 184 7.68 -3.13 6.91
N VAL A 185 6.89 -2.25 6.28
CA VAL A 185 5.62 -2.59 5.61
C VAL A 185 5.87 -3.04 4.18
N ARG A 186 6.77 -2.35 3.47
CA ARG A 186 7.23 -2.72 2.12
C ARG A 186 8.69 -2.26 1.95
N TYR A 187 9.61 -3.19 1.71
CA TYR A 187 11.04 -2.91 1.66
C TYR A 187 11.43 -1.76 0.71
N GLN A 188 10.72 -1.62 -0.41
CA GLN A 188 10.92 -0.56 -1.39
C GLN A 188 10.69 0.86 -0.82
N ASN A 189 9.95 1.01 0.28
CA ASN A 189 9.73 2.30 0.94
C ASN A 189 11.00 2.87 1.60
N ALA A 190 12.06 2.09 1.73
CA ALA A 190 13.37 2.62 2.13
C ALA A 190 13.81 3.79 1.22
N THR A 191 13.34 3.84 -0.03
CA THR A 191 13.59 4.95 -0.95
C THR A 191 13.04 6.31 -0.47
N LEU A 192 12.02 6.32 0.41
CA LEU A 192 11.52 7.56 1.03
C LEU A 192 12.61 8.31 1.78
N LEU A 193 13.55 7.59 2.40
CA LEU A 193 14.61 8.15 3.22
C LEU A 193 15.73 8.80 2.40
N LEU A 194 15.85 8.45 1.10
CA LEU A 194 16.91 8.98 0.24
C LEU A 194 16.85 10.50 0.11
N TRP A 195 15.64 11.05 -0.06
CA TRP A 195 15.50 12.49 -0.28
C TRP A 195 15.89 13.33 0.95
N PRO A 196 15.31 13.12 2.15
CA PRO A 196 15.74 13.86 3.35
C PRO A 196 17.21 13.63 3.68
N ALA A 197 17.76 12.44 3.44
CA ALA A 197 19.19 12.20 3.60
C ALA A 197 20.04 13.07 2.63
N LEU A 198 19.65 13.15 1.36
CA LEU A 198 20.31 14.01 0.38
C LEU A 198 20.19 15.50 0.75
N GLU A 199 19.01 15.95 1.22
CA GLU A 199 18.84 17.32 1.72
C GLU A 199 19.80 17.63 2.88
N ASP A 200 19.95 16.71 3.81
CA ASP A 200 20.86 16.89 4.94
C ASP A 200 22.34 16.89 4.48
N LEU A 201 22.71 16.04 3.52
CA LEU A 201 24.06 16.02 2.94
C LEU A 201 24.38 17.33 2.19
N THR A 202 23.41 17.96 1.51
CA THR A 202 23.67 19.24 0.82
C THR A 202 24.00 20.39 1.77
N ARG A 203 23.65 20.25 3.05
CA ARG A 203 23.96 21.25 4.09
C ARG A 203 25.42 21.23 4.56
N VAL A 204 26.24 20.34 4.05
CA VAL A 204 27.67 20.27 4.39
C VAL A 204 28.40 21.61 4.14
N ARG A 205 27.95 22.41 3.18
CA ARG A 205 28.45 23.76 2.92
C ARG A 205 28.20 24.75 4.07
N GLN A 206 27.22 24.46 4.96
CA GLN A 206 26.92 25.25 6.15
C GLN A 206 27.71 24.76 7.38
N GLY A 207 28.51 23.72 7.22
CA GLY A 207 29.33 23.07 8.23
C GLY A 207 28.91 21.60 8.47
N LEU A 208 29.89 20.74 8.77
CA LEU A 208 29.69 19.29 8.95
C LEU A 208 28.61 18.97 9.99
N ARG A 209 28.55 19.71 11.11
CA ARG A 209 27.54 19.47 12.15
C ARG A 209 26.10 19.70 11.63
N HIS A 210 25.89 20.66 10.73
CA HIS A 210 24.59 20.97 10.14
C HIS A 210 24.11 19.88 9.18
N SER A 211 25.00 19.04 8.71
CA SER A 211 24.72 17.90 7.84
C SER A 211 24.65 16.59 8.64
N LEU A 212 25.69 16.27 9.41
CA LEU A 212 25.82 14.95 10.05
C LEU A 212 24.86 14.73 11.21
N VAL A 213 24.52 15.76 12.00
CA VAL A 213 23.61 15.60 13.14
C VAL A 213 22.19 15.25 12.67
N PRO A 214 21.53 16.00 11.74
CA PRO A 214 20.24 15.62 11.21
C PRO A 214 20.24 14.24 10.54
N LEU A 215 21.27 13.93 9.77
CA LEU A 215 21.43 12.65 9.09
C LEU A 215 21.55 11.51 10.12
N GLY A 216 22.37 11.67 11.16
CA GLY A 216 22.49 10.70 12.25
C GLY A 216 21.18 10.48 12.99
N VAL A 217 20.44 11.54 13.28
CA VAL A 217 19.10 11.44 13.93
C VAL A 217 18.10 10.74 13.04
N LEU A 218 18.10 11.04 11.72
CA LEU A 218 17.27 10.34 10.74
C LEU A 218 17.61 8.84 10.72
N ALA A 219 18.90 8.50 10.66
CA ALA A 219 19.38 7.11 10.64
C ALA A 219 18.98 6.35 11.92
N ILE A 220 19.16 6.96 13.10
CA ILE A 220 18.74 6.39 14.39
C ILE A 220 17.24 6.11 14.36
N GLY A 221 16.42 7.09 13.98
CA GLY A 221 14.98 6.89 13.84
C GLY A 221 14.63 5.75 12.90
N THR A 222 15.32 5.68 11.75
CA THR A 222 15.11 4.60 10.76
C THR A 222 15.43 3.23 11.33
N VAL A 223 16.54 3.08 12.04
CA VAL A 223 16.92 1.81 12.69
C VAL A 223 15.85 1.41 13.70
N PHE A 224 15.37 2.33 14.55
CA PHE A 224 14.32 2.02 15.52
C PHE A 224 12.99 1.66 14.83
N GLY A 225 12.60 2.34 13.76
CA GLY A 225 11.38 2.03 13.01
C GLY A 225 11.46 0.69 12.27
N PHE A 226 12.66 0.29 11.82
CA PHE A 226 12.91 -0.96 11.12
C PHE A 226 13.32 -2.11 12.05
N LEU A 227 13.61 -1.83 13.32
CA LEU A 227 14.14 -2.80 14.28
C LEU A 227 13.32 -4.10 14.38
N PRO A 228 11.96 -4.07 14.41
CA PRO A 228 11.19 -5.32 14.44
C PRO A 228 11.48 -6.22 13.23
N GLN A 229 11.72 -5.65 12.05
CA GLN A 229 12.08 -6.42 10.87
C GLN A 229 13.48 -7.03 10.99
N LEU A 230 14.44 -6.29 11.54
CA LEU A 230 15.78 -6.82 11.81
C LEU A 230 15.74 -8.00 12.80
N VAL A 231 14.90 -7.90 13.85
CA VAL A 231 14.69 -8.99 14.81
C VAL A 231 14.08 -10.21 14.13
N VAL A 232 13.05 -10.03 13.29
CA VAL A 232 12.46 -11.13 12.51
C VAL A 232 13.52 -11.79 11.62
N TRP A 233 14.32 -11.02 10.90
CA TRP A 233 15.38 -11.57 10.07
C TRP A 233 16.41 -12.35 10.90
N ARG A 234 16.85 -11.79 12.04
CA ARG A 234 17.83 -12.48 12.92
C ARG A 234 17.29 -13.80 13.46
N VAL A 235 16.03 -13.84 13.87
CA VAL A 235 15.42 -15.04 14.46
C VAL A 235 15.08 -16.07 13.38
N VAL A 236 14.45 -15.65 12.29
CA VAL A 236 13.93 -16.58 11.28
C VAL A 236 15.01 -16.97 10.27
N PHE A 237 15.77 -16.01 9.74
CA PHE A 237 16.76 -16.28 8.70
C PHE A 237 18.18 -16.51 9.25
N GLY A 238 18.44 -16.15 10.52
CA GLY A 238 19.75 -16.28 11.16
C GLY A 238 20.66 -15.06 11.00
N ASP A 239 20.30 -14.09 10.16
CA ASP A 239 21.09 -12.90 9.84
C ASP A 239 20.34 -11.61 10.15
N TRP A 240 21.09 -10.56 10.56
CA TRP A 240 20.53 -9.24 10.81
C TRP A 240 20.10 -8.50 9.52
N LEU A 241 20.75 -8.81 8.39
CA LEU A 241 20.44 -8.23 7.08
C LEU A 241 20.17 -9.34 6.08
N VAL A 242 18.99 -9.34 5.49
CA VAL A 242 18.59 -10.23 4.40
C VAL A 242 18.30 -9.36 3.19
N PRO A 243 19.26 -9.12 2.29
CA PRO A 243 19.12 -8.12 1.20
C PRO A 243 17.98 -8.44 0.23
N ASN A 244 17.68 -9.71 0.02
CA ASN A 244 16.60 -10.17 -0.85
C ASN A 244 15.84 -11.35 -0.21
N PRO A 245 14.92 -11.10 0.73
CA PRO A 245 14.13 -12.17 1.34
C PRO A 245 13.36 -13.01 0.31
N TYR A 246 12.81 -12.37 -0.73
CA TYR A 246 12.10 -13.06 -1.82
C TYR A 246 13.00 -13.99 -2.64
N GLY A 247 14.28 -13.63 -2.82
CA GLY A 247 15.26 -14.50 -3.48
C GLY A 247 15.62 -15.72 -2.65
N VAL A 248 15.72 -15.58 -1.31
CA VAL A 248 15.98 -16.69 -0.39
C VAL A 248 14.85 -17.73 -0.45
N THR A 249 13.60 -17.29 -0.59
CA THR A 249 12.42 -18.18 -0.67
C THR A 249 12.10 -18.64 -2.10
N GLY A 250 12.83 -18.14 -3.10
CA GLY A 250 12.54 -18.41 -4.53
C GLY A 250 11.34 -17.62 -5.06
N ALA A 251 10.78 -16.68 -4.28
CA ALA A 251 9.59 -15.91 -4.68
C ALA A 251 9.88 -14.76 -5.65
N GLY A 252 11.14 -14.49 -5.97
CA GLY A 252 11.51 -13.47 -6.95
C GLY A 252 12.99 -13.08 -6.95
N SER A 253 13.42 -12.54 -8.07
CA SER A 253 14.77 -12.02 -8.28
C SER A 253 14.71 -10.57 -8.76
N PHE A 254 15.82 -9.84 -8.59
CA PHE A 254 15.97 -8.48 -9.08
C PHE A 254 17.00 -8.43 -10.22
N ASP A 255 16.62 -7.81 -11.34
CA ASP A 255 17.53 -7.44 -12.42
C ASP A 255 17.54 -5.92 -12.59
N LEU A 256 18.54 -5.28 -11.97
CA LEU A 256 18.71 -3.83 -12.03
C LEU A 256 19.20 -3.34 -13.42
N ARG A 257 19.66 -4.23 -14.30
CA ARG A 257 20.18 -3.86 -15.62
C ARG A 257 19.10 -3.83 -16.70
N SER A 258 18.00 -4.58 -16.49
CA SER A 258 16.91 -4.70 -17.46
C SER A 258 15.54 -4.52 -16.79
N PRO A 259 15.24 -3.33 -16.23
CA PRO A 259 13.96 -3.09 -15.57
C PRO A 259 12.80 -3.03 -16.57
N HIS A 260 11.68 -3.64 -16.24
CA HIS A 260 10.43 -3.65 -17.01
C HIS A 260 9.65 -2.32 -16.90
N LEU A 261 10.29 -1.18 -17.14
CA LEU A 261 9.69 0.16 -16.94
C LEU A 261 8.42 0.37 -17.75
N LEU A 262 8.44 -0.03 -19.05
CA LEU A 262 7.26 0.08 -19.92
C LEU A 262 6.14 -0.85 -19.43
N GLY A 263 6.47 -2.04 -18.94
CA GLY A 263 5.50 -2.97 -18.36
C GLY A 263 4.80 -2.36 -17.14
N VAL A 264 5.58 -1.84 -16.18
CA VAL A 264 5.07 -1.20 -14.97
C VAL A 264 4.15 -0.01 -15.27
N LEU A 265 4.42 0.74 -16.34
CA LEU A 265 3.64 1.94 -16.68
C LEU A 265 2.47 1.65 -17.62
N PHE A 266 2.63 0.80 -18.62
CA PHE A 266 1.69 0.72 -19.76
C PHE A 266 1.05 -0.64 -19.99
N SER A 267 1.47 -1.69 -19.27
CA SER A 267 0.92 -3.04 -19.50
C SER A 267 -0.53 -3.17 -19.02
N THR A 268 -1.33 -3.93 -19.76
CA THR A 268 -2.63 -4.42 -19.29
C THR A 268 -2.50 -5.45 -18.16
N ASP A 269 -1.28 -6.03 -17.96
CA ASP A 269 -0.95 -6.83 -16.79
C ASP A 269 -0.53 -5.92 -15.60
N ARG A 270 -1.48 -5.22 -15.02
CA ARG A 270 -1.37 -4.35 -13.83
C ARG A 270 -0.44 -3.15 -13.98
N GLY A 271 -0.23 -2.64 -15.19
CA GLY A 271 0.48 -1.38 -15.40
C GLY A 271 -0.29 -0.17 -14.87
N LEU A 272 0.45 0.85 -14.46
CA LEU A 272 -0.11 2.03 -13.77
C LEU A 272 -1.20 2.74 -14.59
N LEU A 273 -0.88 3.10 -15.83
CA LEU A 273 -1.76 3.95 -16.66
C LEU A 273 -3.04 3.25 -17.15
N PRO A 274 -3.01 1.97 -17.60
CA PRO A 274 -4.24 1.30 -18.00
C PRO A 274 -5.18 1.06 -16.82
N TRP A 275 -4.65 0.61 -15.69
CA TRP A 275 -5.47 0.27 -14.52
C TRP A 275 -5.92 1.48 -13.71
N MET A 276 -5.13 2.55 -13.72
CA MET A 276 -5.41 3.81 -13.04
C MET A 276 -5.14 5.00 -13.97
N PRO A 277 -5.97 5.23 -15.02
CA PRO A 277 -5.71 6.29 -15.99
C PRO A 277 -5.69 7.70 -15.36
N LEU A 278 -6.34 7.91 -14.22
CA LEU A 278 -6.24 9.12 -13.43
C LEU A 278 -4.78 9.48 -13.08
N SER A 279 -3.88 8.49 -12.98
CA SER A 279 -2.46 8.70 -12.72
C SER A 279 -1.76 9.55 -13.79
N ALA A 280 -2.24 9.52 -15.04
CA ALA A 280 -1.71 10.39 -16.09
C ALA A 280 -1.91 11.88 -15.77
N LEU A 281 -3.05 12.24 -15.20
CA LEU A 281 -3.32 13.61 -14.74
C LEU A 281 -2.48 13.96 -13.51
N GLY A 282 -2.29 13.01 -12.60
CA GLY A 282 -1.39 13.16 -11.46
C GLY A 282 0.05 13.44 -11.91
N LEU A 283 0.55 12.66 -12.86
CA LEU A 283 1.88 12.84 -13.46
C LEU A 283 2.01 14.18 -14.20
N TRP A 284 0.98 14.58 -14.95
CA TRP A 284 0.97 15.90 -15.59
C TRP A 284 1.04 17.03 -14.55
N GLY A 285 0.27 16.89 -13.47
CA GLY A 285 0.33 17.83 -12.36
C GLY A 285 1.70 17.91 -11.70
N LEU A 286 2.40 16.77 -11.55
CA LEU A 286 3.77 16.71 -11.05
C LEU A 286 4.77 17.39 -11.96
N ALA A 287 4.69 17.15 -13.27
CA ALA A 287 5.62 17.69 -14.27
C ALA A 287 5.36 19.17 -14.61
N GLY A 288 4.25 19.74 -14.17
CA GLY A 288 3.86 21.11 -14.46
C GLY A 288 3.47 21.91 -13.21
N PRO A 289 2.17 21.98 -12.83
CA PRO A 289 1.70 22.85 -11.75
C PRO A 289 2.41 22.69 -10.41
N LEU A 290 2.77 21.46 -10.01
CA LEU A 290 3.44 21.19 -8.73
C LEU A 290 4.88 21.73 -8.70
N LEU A 291 5.50 22.02 -9.84
CA LEU A 291 6.83 22.64 -9.90
C LEU A 291 6.90 24.02 -9.22
N ARG A 292 5.74 24.67 -9.00
CA ARG A 292 5.65 25.89 -8.17
C ARG A 292 5.99 25.61 -6.69
N HIS A 293 5.97 24.35 -6.27
CA HIS A 293 6.39 23.85 -4.95
C HIS A 293 7.62 22.94 -5.11
N PRO A 294 8.80 23.48 -5.47
CA PRO A 294 9.91 22.71 -6.01
C PRO A 294 10.44 21.62 -5.08
N ALA A 295 10.31 21.82 -3.79
CA ALA A 295 10.75 20.81 -2.82
C ALA A 295 9.81 19.59 -2.82
N LEU A 296 8.49 19.80 -2.83
CA LEU A 296 7.52 18.72 -2.95
C LEU A 296 7.64 18.01 -4.30
N ALA A 297 7.75 18.76 -5.38
CA ALA A 297 7.91 18.20 -6.72
C ALA A 297 9.15 17.27 -6.80
N ARG A 298 10.27 17.70 -6.19
CA ARG A 298 11.52 16.92 -6.19
C ARG A 298 11.39 15.61 -5.39
N ILE A 299 10.90 15.65 -4.15
CA ILE A 299 10.78 14.44 -3.33
C ILE A 299 9.81 13.45 -3.96
N VAL A 300 8.65 13.92 -4.42
CA VAL A 300 7.62 13.08 -5.03
C VAL A 300 8.08 12.54 -6.38
N GLY A 301 8.73 13.36 -7.20
CA GLY A 301 9.31 12.92 -8.47
C GLY A 301 10.44 11.90 -8.30
N ALA A 302 11.35 12.13 -7.36
CA ALA A 302 12.41 11.19 -7.04
C ALA A 302 11.83 9.85 -6.53
N GLN A 303 10.82 9.90 -5.65
CA GLN A 303 10.13 8.72 -5.14
C GLN A 303 9.43 7.95 -6.27
N PHE A 304 8.76 8.65 -7.19
CA PHE A 304 8.12 8.04 -8.34
C PHE A 304 9.14 7.29 -9.21
N LEU A 305 10.23 7.93 -9.59
CA LEU A 305 11.28 7.34 -10.41
C LEU A 305 11.94 6.13 -9.71
N ALA A 306 12.27 6.27 -8.43
CA ALA A 306 12.89 5.19 -7.66
C ALA A 306 11.95 3.97 -7.53
N GLN A 307 10.67 4.17 -7.23
CA GLN A 307 9.71 3.08 -7.08
C GLN A 307 9.43 2.38 -8.42
N VAL A 308 9.24 3.13 -9.51
CA VAL A 308 9.03 2.54 -10.84
C VAL A 308 10.25 1.72 -11.26
N TYR A 309 11.47 2.22 -10.97
CA TYR A 309 12.70 1.50 -11.26
C TYR A 309 12.85 0.21 -10.44
N ILE A 310 12.64 0.28 -9.12
CA ILE A 310 12.78 -0.88 -8.23
C ILE A 310 11.71 -1.93 -8.55
N VAL A 311 10.45 -1.51 -8.72
CA VAL A 311 9.36 -2.42 -9.08
C VAL A 311 9.61 -3.04 -10.45
N GLY A 312 10.06 -2.24 -11.43
CA GLY A 312 10.39 -2.74 -12.75
C GLY A 312 11.57 -3.70 -12.78
N SER A 313 12.48 -3.59 -11.82
CA SER A 313 13.63 -4.48 -11.69
C SER A 313 13.29 -5.84 -11.05
N TRP A 314 12.11 -5.98 -10.46
CA TRP A 314 11.69 -7.24 -9.85
C TRP A 314 11.04 -8.17 -10.88
N SER A 315 11.39 -9.46 -10.86
CA SER A 315 10.85 -10.47 -11.79
C SER A 315 9.33 -10.58 -11.76
N SER A 316 8.70 -10.30 -10.60
CA SER A 316 7.25 -10.26 -10.42
C SER A 316 6.69 -8.84 -10.41
N TRP A 317 7.18 -7.97 -11.29
CA TRP A 317 6.85 -6.55 -11.38
C TRP A 317 5.35 -6.26 -11.53
N SER A 318 4.57 -7.16 -12.13
CA SER A 318 3.11 -7.03 -12.26
C SER A 318 2.38 -7.27 -10.93
N GLY A 319 3.05 -7.88 -9.94
CA GLY A 319 2.48 -8.17 -8.62
C GLY A 319 1.60 -9.43 -8.59
N GLY A 320 1.61 -10.28 -9.63
CA GLY A 320 0.91 -11.56 -9.65
C GLY A 320 -0.62 -11.43 -9.57
N ALA A 321 -1.27 -12.28 -8.77
CA ALA A 321 -2.72 -12.25 -8.56
C ALA A 321 -3.12 -11.00 -7.74
N ALA A 322 -3.47 -9.92 -8.44
CA ALA A 322 -3.70 -8.62 -7.83
C ALA A 322 -4.76 -7.80 -8.59
N PHE A 323 -5.39 -6.87 -7.88
CA PHE A 323 -6.20 -5.83 -8.50
C PHE A 323 -5.33 -4.58 -8.71
N GLY A 324 -5.12 -4.21 -9.96
CA GLY A 324 -4.38 -3.03 -10.36
C GLY A 324 -2.89 -3.03 -9.99
N PRO A 325 -2.19 -1.89 -10.14
CA PRO A 325 -0.76 -1.73 -9.87
C PRO A 325 -0.47 -1.66 -8.36
N ARG A 326 -0.74 -2.76 -7.65
CA ARG A 326 -0.65 -2.83 -6.17
C ARG A 326 0.73 -2.44 -5.63
N LEU A 327 1.78 -2.72 -6.39
CA LEU A 327 3.15 -2.43 -5.97
C LEU A 327 3.46 -0.91 -5.95
N LEU A 328 2.62 -0.10 -6.60
CA LEU A 328 2.76 1.34 -6.70
C LEU A 328 1.78 2.14 -5.82
N VAL A 329 1.04 1.48 -4.92
CA VAL A 329 0.09 2.15 -4.02
C VAL A 329 0.78 3.19 -3.14
N GLY A 330 2.03 2.96 -2.74
CA GLY A 330 2.85 3.95 -2.02
C GLY A 330 3.12 5.25 -2.80
N LEU A 331 2.90 5.29 -4.12
CA LEU A 331 3.03 6.50 -4.94
C LEU A 331 1.76 7.38 -4.98
N LEU A 332 0.63 6.84 -4.55
CA LEU A 332 -0.65 7.55 -4.60
C LEU A 332 -0.62 8.93 -3.91
N PRO A 333 0.07 9.12 -2.77
CA PRO A 333 0.15 10.44 -2.15
C PRO A 333 0.81 11.48 -3.05
N GLY A 334 1.87 11.10 -3.74
CA GLY A 334 2.58 11.96 -4.69
C GLY A 334 1.73 12.28 -5.93
N LEU A 335 1.13 11.27 -6.54
CA LEU A 335 0.21 11.45 -7.67
C LEU A 335 -0.98 12.34 -7.29
N GLY A 336 -1.48 12.19 -6.06
CA GLY A 336 -2.56 13.03 -5.53
C GLY A 336 -2.16 14.50 -5.38
N LEU A 337 -0.94 14.79 -4.94
CA LEU A 337 -0.42 16.17 -4.89
C LEU A 337 -0.35 16.80 -6.29
N GLY A 338 0.15 16.05 -7.27
CA GLY A 338 0.15 16.50 -8.66
C GLY A 338 -1.27 16.77 -9.16
N LEU A 339 -2.19 15.84 -8.91
CA LEU A 339 -3.59 15.96 -9.29
C LEU A 339 -4.26 17.20 -8.67
N ALA A 340 -4.05 17.42 -7.36
CA ALA A 340 -4.60 18.59 -6.67
C ALA A 340 -4.06 19.91 -7.25
N ALA A 341 -2.76 19.98 -7.55
CA ALA A 341 -2.15 21.15 -8.17
C ALA A 341 -2.68 21.40 -9.60
N LEU A 342 -2.95 20.34 -10.37
CA LEU A 342 -3.57 20.44 -11.70
C LEU A 342 -5.01 20.95 -11.60
N TYR A 343 -5.81 20.35 -10.72
CA TYR A 343 -7.20 20.71 -10.50
C TYR A 343 -7.35 22.14 -10.01
N GLU A 344 -6.43 22.63 -9.17
CA GLU A 344 -6.39 24.04 -8.76
C GLU A 344 -6.28 24.98 -9.96
N GLY A 345 -5.44 24.65 -10.94
CA GLY A 345 -5.32 25.42 -12.15
C GLY A 345 -6.59 25.41 -13.02
N TRP A 346 -7.35 24.34 -13.00
CA TRP A 346 -8.62 24.23 -13.74
C TRP A 346 -9.76 24.96 -13.02
N ILE A 347 -9.90 24.78 -11.71
CA ILE A 347 -10.95 25.43 -10.90
C ILE A 347 -10.79 26.95 -10.92
N ARG A 348 -9.57 27.47 -10.80
CA ARG A 348 -9.29 28.92 -10.93
C ARG A 348 -9.68 29.50 -12.28
N ARG A 349 -9.82 28.67 -13.32
CA ARG A 349 -10.33 29.05 -14.64
C ARG A 349 -11.84 28.81 -14.81
N GLY A 350 -12.57 28.59 -13.74
CA GLY A 350 -14.02 28.32 -13.74
C GLY A 350 -14.41 26.91 -14.24
N ARG A 351 -13.47 25.94 -14.29
CA ARG A 351 -13.70 24.61 -14.83
C ARG A 351 -14.01 23.55 -13.75
N THR A 352 -14.74 23.93 -12.70
CA THR A 352 -15.08 23.01 -11.60
C THR A 352 -15.88 21.81 -12.08
N ALA A 353 -16.86 22.02 -12.97
CA ALA A 353 -17.65 20.93 -13.56
C ALA A 353 -16.76 19.94 -14.34
N ALA A 354 -15.75 20.44 -15.07
CA ALA A 354 -14.82 19.56 -15.79
C ALA A 354 -13.98 18.70 -14.83
N VAL A 355 -13.54 19.26 -13.70
CA VAL A 355 -12.84 18.50 -12.65
C VAL A 355 -13.75 17.40 -12.08
N ALA A 356 -15.00 17.73 -11.75
CA ALA A 356 -15.97 16.78 -11.22
C ALA A 356 -16.24 15.66 -12.24
N CYS A 357 -16.60 15.99 -13.47
CA CYS A 357 -16.89 15.02 -14.53
C CYS A 357 -15.68 14.11 -14.80
N CYS A 358 -14.49 14.68 -14.90
CA CYS A 358 -13.25 13.94 -15.12
C CYS A 358 -12.99 12.94 -13.97
N THR A 359 -13.07 13.41 -12.72
CA THR A 359 -12.87 12.54 -11.55
C THR A 359 -13.90 11.41 -11.52
N LEU A 360 -15.21 11.73 -11.71
CA LEU A 360 -16.26 10.73 -11.69
C LEU A 360 -16.14 9.72 -12.85
N ALA A 361 -15.68 10.14 -14.02
CA ALA A 361 -15.43 9.23 -15.13
C ALA A 361 -14.33 8.20 -14.78
N PHE A 362 -13.23 8.63 -14.13
CA PHE A 362 -12.18 7.69 -13.68
C PHE A 362 -12.61 6.84 -12.49
N VAL A 363 -13.46 7.37 -11.60
CA VAL A 363 -14.11 6.55 -10.55
C VAL A 363 -14.96 5.46 -11.18
N ALA A 364 -15.81 5.80 -12.14
CA ALA A 364 -16.63 4.82 -12.86
C ALA A 364 -15.77 3.78 -13.56
N TRP A 365 -14.68 4.20 -14.24
CA TRP A 365 -13.70 3.29 -14.84
C TRP A 365 -13.17 2.26 -13.85
N ASN A 366 -12.69 2.71 -12.68
CA ASN A 366 -12.13 1.82 -11.67
C ASN A 366 -13.17 0.89 -11.04
N LEU A 367 -14.38 1.39 -10.79
CA LEU A 367 -15.47 0.58 -10.22
C LEU A 367 -15.96 -0.49 -11.20
N ILE A 368 -15.98 -0.20 -12.51
CA ILE A 368 -16.27 -1.19 -13.54
C ILE A 368 -15.18 -2.25 -13.59
N LEU A 369 -13.89 -1.85 -13.56
CA LEU A 369 -12.78 -2.80 -13.46
C LEU A 369 -12.88 -3.68 -12.21
N LEU A 370 -13.23 -3.08 -11.09
CA LEU A 370 -13.42 -3.80 -9.83
C LEU A 370 -14.55 -4.83 -9.92
N ALA A 371 -15.68 -4.46 -10.51
CA ALA A 371 -16.81 -5.37 -10.74
C ALA A 371 -16.42 -6.50 -11.70
N ARG A 372 -15.74 -6.20 -12.80
CA ARG A 372 -15.23 -7.18 -13.74
C ARG A 372 -14.25 -8.16 -13.11
N TYR A 373 -13.33 -7.64 -12.27
CA TYR A 373 -12.38 -8.44 -11.52
C TYR A 373 -13.08 -9.37 -10.51
N GLY A 374 -14.02 -8.84 -9.73
CA GLY A 374 -14.79 -9.60 -8.75
C GLY A 374 -15.70 -10.67 -9.35
N LEU A 375 -16.17 -10.48 -10.58
CA LEU A 375 -16.99 -11.44 -11.33
C LEU A 375 -16.17 -12.40 -12.20
N GLY A 376 -14.83 -12.31 -12.17
CA GLY A 376 -13.93 -13.18 -12.93
C GLY A 376 -13.85 -12.87 -14.43
N ASP A 377 -14.43 -11.76 -14.91
CA ASP A 377 -14.31 -11.30 -16.29
C ASP A 377 -12.89 -10.79 -16.62
N VAL A 378 -12.23 -10.24 -15.61
CA VAL A 378 -10.80 -9.89 -15.66
C VAL A 378 -10.03 -10.94 -14.87
N PRO A 379 -9.03 -11.61 -15.47
CA PRO A 379 -8.27 -12.65 -14.81
C PRO A 379 -7.50 -12.11 -13.60
N HIS A 380 -7.45 -12.90 -12.53
CA HIS A 380 -6.77 -12.51 -11.29
C HIS A 380 -5.25 -12.48 -11.44
N ALA A 381 -4.68 -13.17 -12.41
CA ALA A 381 -3.25 -13.18 -12.74
C ALA A 381 -3.01 -13.25 -14.24
N GLY A 382 -1.85 -12.78 -14.69
CA GLY A 382 -1.42 -12.81 -16.08
C GLY A 382 -1.94 -11.65 -16.92
N PRO A 383 -1.43 -11.55 -18.15
CA PRO A 383 -1.77 -10.48 -19.08
C PRO A 383 -3.20 -10.60 -19.59
N ILE A 384 -3.80 -9.45 -19.90
CA ILE A 384 -5.13 -9.33 -20.52
C ILE A 384 -4.90 -8.79 -21.93
N SER A 385 -5.59 -9.34 -22.94
CA SER A 385 -5.51 -8.73 -24.27
C SER A 385 -5.98 -7.27 -24.21
N PRO A 386 -5.32 -6.34 -24.90
CA PRO A 386 -5.72 -4.93 -24.91
C PRO A 386 -7.19 -4.76 -25.34
N GLU A 387 -7.64 -5.55 -26.30
CA GLU A 387 -9.03 -5.53 -26.74
C GLU A 387 -9.99 -5.89 -25.60
N HIS A 388 -9.78 -7.02 -24.93
CA HIS A 388 -10.63 -7.42 -23.79
C HIS A 388 -10.54 -6.45 -22.64
N PHE A 389 -9.37 -5.84 -22.41
CA PHE A 389 -9.18 -4.84 -21.35
C PHE A 389 -10.01 -3.58 -21.63
N TRP A 390 -9.84 -2.97 -22.81
CA TRP A 390 -10.46 -1.67 -23.15
C TRP A 390 -11.92 -1.82 -23.60
N LEU A 391 -12.22 -2.66 -24.60
CA LEU A 391 -13.58 -2.84 -25.11
C LEU A 391 -14.45 -3.58 -24.11
N GLY A 392 -13.88 -4.47 -23.30
CA GLY A 392 -14.59 -5.15 -22.23
C GLY A 392 -15.19 -4.20 -21.19
N GLN A 393 -14.63 -3.00 -20.96
CA GLN A 393 -15.25 -1.99 -20.09
C GLN A 393 -16.62 -1.53 -20.64
N LEU A 394 -16.68 -1.26 -21.94
CA LEU A 394 -17.93 -0.83 -22.60
C LEU A 394 -18.93 -2.00 -22.69
N ALA A 395 -18.45 -3.17 -23.11
CA ALA A 395 -19.27 -4.38 -23.22
C ALA A 395 -19.89 -4.77 -21.88
N PHE A 396 -19.16 -4.63 -20.77
CA PHE A 396 -19.66 -4.90 -19.42
C PHE A 396 -20.81 -3.99 -19.04
N LEU A 397 -20.73 -2.70 -19.37
CA LEU A 397 -21.84 -1.74 -19.10
C LEU A 397 -23.13 -2.12 -19.82
N VAL A 398 -23.03 -2.56 -21.08
CA VAL A 398 -24.18 -3.02 -21.86
C VAL A 398 -24.80 -4.29 -21.27
N GLN A 399 -23.99 -5.20 -20.75
CA GLN A 399 -24.41 -6.47 -20.16
C GLN A 399 -24.87 -6.36 -18.70
N LEU A 400 -24.54 -5.26 -18.01
CA LEU A 400 -24.78 -5.09 -16.57
C LEU A 400 -26.23 -5.31 -16.14
N PRO A 401 -27.26 -4.79 -16.86
CA PRO A 401 -28.66 -5.03 -16.49
C PRO A 401 -29.02 -6.52 -16.47
N GLY A 402 -28.61 -7.28 -17.48
CA GLY A 402 -28.86 -8.73 -17.54
C GLY A 402 -28.12 -9.51 -16.44
N ARG A 403 -26.86 -9.13 -16.15
CA ARG A 403 -26.06 -9.76 -15.08
C ARG A 403 -26.61 -9.47 -13.69
N LEU A 404 -27.11 -8.27 -13.44
CA LEU A 404 -27.80 -7.92 -12.19
C LEU A 404 -29.10 -8.71 -12.01
N GLY A 405 -29.88 -8.91 -13.08
CA GLY A 405 -31.06 -9.76 -13.06
C GLY A 405 -30.74 -11.19 -12.59
N ILE A 406 -29.70 -11.80 -13.16
CA ILE A 406 -29.25 -13.15 -12.78
C ILE A 406 -28.80 -13.20 -11.31
N LEU A 407 -28.08 -12.19 -10.83
CA LEU A 407 -27.63 -12.11 -9.44
C LEU A 407 -28.79 -11.95 -8.46
N VAL A 408 -29.75 -11.10 -8.78
CA VAL A 408 -30.97 -10.90 -7.96
C VAL A 408 -31.80 -12.17 -7.94
N ASP A 409 -32.02 -12.82 -9.08
CA ASP A 409 -32.74 -14.10 -9.16
C ASP A 409 -32.02 -15.20 -8.37
N GLY A 410 -30.68 -15.25 -8.44
CA GLY A 410 -29.86 -16.20 -7.66
C GLY A 410 -29.96 -15.96 -6.15
N LEU A 411 -30.03 -14.70 -5.71
CA LEU A 411 -30.21 -14.34 -4.30
C LEU A 411 -31.64 -14.66 -3.82
N LEU A 412 -32.64 -14.38 -4.64
CA LEU A 412 -34.06 -14.68 -4.31
C LEU A 412 -34.33 -16.20 -4.26
N ARG A 413 -33.67 -16.99 -5.09
CA ARG A 413 -33.78 -18.46 -5.08
C ARG A 413 -32.98 -19.14 -3.94
N ARG A 414 -32.08 -18.43 -3.27
CA ARG A 414 -31.34 -18.88 -2.09
C ARG A 414 -31.99 -18.35 -0.78
N GLY A 415 -33.29 -18.05 -0.80
CA GLY A 415 -34.04 -17.71 0.40
C GLY A 415 -34.04 -18.81 1.46
N PRO A 416 -34.33 -18.49 2.72
CA PRO A 416 -33.79 -19.07 3.95
C PRO A 416 -33.93 -20.56 4.07
#